data_195f4f69f73163c55939725a0dfbad49
#
_entry.id   195f4f69f73163c55939725a0dfbad49
#
_cell.length_a   1.000
_cell.length_b   1.000
_cell.length_c   1.000
_cell.angle_alpha   90.00
_cell.angle_beta   90.00
_cell.angle_gamma   90.00
#
_symmetry.space_group_name_H-M   'P 1'
#
loop_
_entity.id
_entity.type
_entity.pdbx_description
1 polymer ?
#
loop_
_entity_poly.entity_id
_entity_poly.type
_entity_poly.pdbx_seq_one_letter_code
_entity_poly.pdbx_strand_id
1 'polypeptide(L)'
;MNTYMSTMSKLLLALCFALFTSVTLMGCGGNDPNVDVQALAEGIGHGDTAAMKDFKLTGDGAKPINEVFIKELGKSLSATPEGIDSAQKIMGDKLKELKIKTEVVSKSDNSAKVKITTDYIEFASVMMGSMQKMEKEIEKMDPNDMSALDKFGDMYLKLFSDDMKNAKVAGQQSFEVEVKKDKDTGKWMPADVGKFQEDLARYMLFKGGDDSILDEMK
;
A
#
# COMPACT_ATOMS: atom_id res chain seq x y z
N MET A 1 46.03 -20.54 -5.53
CA MET A 1 45.27 -20.54 -4.27
C MET A 1 43.97 -19.69 -4.30
N ASN A 2 43.70 -18.95 -5.37
CA ASN A 2 42.50 -18.08 -5.46
C ASN A 2 41.24 -18.70 -6.12
N THR A 3 41.36 -19.87 -6.75
CA THR A 3 40.23 -20.48 -7.48
C THR A 3 39.33 -21.33 -6.56
N TYR A 4 39.85 -21.85 -5.47
CA TYR A 4 39.08 -22.65 -4.49
C TYR A 4 38.16 -21.79 -3.58
N MET A 5 38.58 -20.57 -3.25
CA MET A 5 37.76 -19.65 -2.44
C MET A 5 36.53 -19.14 -3.20
N SER A 6 36.64 -18.96 -4.53
CA SER A 6 35.51 -18.53 -5.37
C SER A 6 34.41 -19.60 -5.49
N THR A 7 34.79 -20.88 -5.50
CA THR A 7 33.84 -21.99 -5.64
C THR A 7 33.11 -22.28 -4.33
N MET A 8 33.79 -22.18 -3.18
CA MET A 8 33.15 -22.34 -1.87
C MET A 8 32.16 -21.20 -1.56
N SER A 9 32.47 -19.95 -1.95
CA SER A 9 31.57 -18.81 -1.77
C SER A 9 30.29 -18.96 -2.60
N LYS A 10 30.39 -19.47 -3.83
CA LYS A 10 29.23 -19.75 -4.70
C LYS A 10 28.38 -20.92 -4.21
N LEU A 11 29.01 -21.94 -3.62
CA LEU A 11 28.31 -23.07 -3.01
C LEU A 11 27.59 -22.67 -1.73
N LEU A 12 28.18 -21.81 -0.90
CA LEU A 12 27.52 -21.26 0.30
C LEU A 12 26.32 -20.35 -0.07
N LEU A 13 26.45 -19.51 -1.12
CA LEU A 13 25.34 -18.72 -1.61
C LEU A 13 24.21 -19.61 -2.18
N ALA A 14 24.53 -20.65 -2.91
CA ALA A 14 23.56 -21.60 -3.44
C ALA A 14 22.87 -22.40 -2.32
N LEU A 15 23.60 -22.75 -1.26
CA LEU A 15 23.01 -23.44 -0.09
C LEU A 15 22.09 -22.53 0.72
N CYS A 16 22.41 -21.25 0.85
CA CYS A 16 21.50 -20.26 1.46
C CYS A 16 20.22 -20.03 0.64
N PHE A 17 20.33 -20.09 -0.71
CA PHE A 17 19.14 -19.99 -1.57
C PHE A 17 18.26 -21.25 -1.55
N ALA A 18 18.84 -22.42 -1.34
CA ALA A 18 18.11 -23.71 -1.28
C ALA A 18 17.37 -23.91 0.04
N LEU A 19 17.72 -23.19 1.11
CA LEU A 19 17.02 -23.24 2.40
C LEU A 19 15.78 -22.32 2.46
N PHE A 20 15.55 -21.49 1.44
CA PHE A 20 14.36 -20.64 1.33
C PHE A 20 13.24 -21.23 0.47
N THR A 21 13.41 -22.44 -0.05
CA THR A 21 12.35 -23.13 -0.77
C THR A 21 11.65 -24.13 0.13
N SER A 22 10.43 -23.75 0.50
CA SER A 22 9.33 -24.66 0.87
C SER A 22 9.46 -25.41 2.20
N VAL A 23 9.03 -24.76 3.27
CA VAL A 23 8.25 -25.50 4.25
C VAL A 23 6.76 -25.25 3.93
N THR A 24 6.27 -25.88 2.89
CA THR A 24 4.86 -26.18 2.76
C THR A 24 4.55 -27.34 3.71
N LEU A 25 4.43 -27.05 4.99
CA LEU A 25 3.74 -27.93 5.91
C LEU A 25 2.26 -27.84 5.55
N MET A 26 1.79 -28.80 4.76
CA MET A 26 0.37 -29.13 4.64
C MET A 26 -0.13 -29.60 6.01
N GLY A 27 -0.46 -28.64 6.86
CA GLY A 27 -1.22 -28.87 8.09
C GLY A 27 -2.69 -28.84 7.78
N CYS A 28 -3.37 -29.93 8.04
CA CYS A 28 -4.83 -30.02 7.95
C CYS A 28 -5.52 -28.87 8.71
N GLY A 29 -6.38 -28.11 8.03
CA GLY A 29 -7.48 -27.37 8.66
C GLY A 29 -7.25 -25.91 9.00
N GLY A 30 -6.65 -25.11 8.12
CA GLY A 30 -6.60 -23.65 8.22
C GLY A 30 -5.49 -23.08 7.33
N ASN A 31 -5.72 -21.92 6.72
CA ASN A 31 -4.71 -21.26 5.92
C ASN A 31 -3.49 -20.92 6.80
N ASP A 32 -2.31 -20.88 6.21
CA ASP A 32 -1.13 -20.34 6.89
C ASP A 32 -1.26 -18.84 7.10
N PRO A 33 -0.69 -18.30 8.21
CA PRO A 33 -0.79 -16.86 8.52
C PRO A 33 -0.36 -15.95 7.36
N ASN A 34 0.70 -16.32 6.64
CA ASN A 34 1.16 -15.54 5.48
C ASN A 34 0.13 -15.50 4.36
N VAL A 35 -0.61 -16.58 4.10
CA VAL A 35 -1.63 -16.63 3.03
C VAL A 35 -2.79 -15.68 3.34
N ASP A 36 -3.31 -15.74 4.57
CA ASP A 36 -4.41 -14.87 4.97
C ASP A 36 -3.96 -13.40 5.05
N VAL A 37 -2.77 -13.12 5.60
CA VAL A 37 -2.22 -11.75 5.67
C VAL A 37 -1.89 -11.22 4.28
N GLN A 38 -1.40 -12.04 3.36
CA GLN A 38 -1.18 -11.69 1.96
C GLN A 38 -2.50 -11.24 1.31
N ALA A 39 -3.55 -12.06 1.42
CA ALA A 39 -4.85 -11.76 0.84
C ALA A 39 -5.45 -10.47 1.43
N LEU A 40 -5.32 -10.26 2.74
CA LEU A 40 -5.77 -9.03 3.39
C LEU A 40 -4.97 -7.80 2.93
N ALA A 41 -3.64 -7.92 2.85
CA ALA A 41 -2.77 -6.83 2.41
C ALA A 41 -3.02 -6.45 0.94
N GLU A 42 -3.21 -7.44 0.06
CA GLU A 42 -3.59 -7.21 -1.34
C GLU A 42 -4.99 -6.60 -1.46
N GLY A 43 -5.94 -7.08 -0.65
CA GLY A 43 -7.29 -6.51 -0.59
C GLY A 43 -7.28 -5.02 -0.27
N ILE A 44 -6.54 -4.64 0.77
CA ILE A 44 -6.44 -3.25 1.23
C ILE A 44 -5.53 -2.42 0.30
N GLY A 45 -4.35 -2.96 -0.04
CA GLY A 45 -3.34 -2.23 -0.80
C GLY A 45 -3.72 -2.08 -2.28
N HIS A 46 -4.23 -3.12 -2.90
CA HIS A 46 -4.57 -3.15 -4.34
C HIS A 46 -6.05 -2.90 -4.61
N GLY A 47 -6.89 -2.82 -3.58
CA GLY A 47 -8.33 -2.65 -3.74
C GLY A 47 -9.05 -3.92 -4.22
N ASP A 48 -8.51 -5.11 -3.94
CA ASP A 48 -9.19 -6.37 -4.24
C ASP A 48 -10.23 -6.69 -3.15
N THR A 49 -11.41 -6.10 -3.31
CA THR A 49 -12.52 -6.31 -2.37
C THR A 49 -13.03 -7.75 -2.35
N ALA A 50 -12.74 -8.56 -3.38
CA ALA A 50 -13.11 -9.98 -3.39
C ALA A 50 -12.27 -10.76 -2.39
N ALA A 51 -10.97 -10.50 -2.31
CA ALA A 51 -10.08 -11.10 -1.32
C ALA A 51 -10.48 -10.75 0.12
N MET A 52 -11.10 -9.57 0.33
CA MET A 52 -11.51 -9.09 1.65
C MET A 52 -12.81 -9.72 2.17
N LYS A 53 -13.67 -10.24 1.29
CA LYS A 53 -15.01 -10.78 1.69
C LYS A 53 -14.93 -11.92 2.71
N ASP A 54 -13.92 -12.76 2.59
CA ASP A 54 -13.73 -13.92 3.47
C ASP A 54 -13.37 -13.54 4.90
N PHE A 55 -12.88 -12.29 5.11
CA PHE A 55 -12.48 -11.80 6.43
C PHE A 55 -13.65 -11.22 7.24
N LYS A 56 -14.85 -11.14 6.64
CA LYS A 56 -16.05 -10.56 7.28
C LYS A 56 -15.79 -9.21 7.96
N LEU A 57 -14.95 -8.39 7.35
CA LEU A 57 -14.63 -7.07 7.87
C LEU A 57 -15.90 -6.21 7.84
N THR A 58 -16.27 -5.64 8.99
CA THR A 58 -17.44 -4.77 9.13
C THR A 58 -17.02 -3.34 9.40
N GLY A 59 -17.78 -2.38 8.85
CA GLY A 59 -17.54 -0.95 9.06
C GLY A 59 -16.41 -0.37 8.19
N ASP A 60 -15.81 0.72 8.66
CA ASP A 60 -14.74 1.42 7.93
C ASP A 60 -13.38 0.72 8.01
N GLY A 61 -13.34 -0.42 8.66
CA GLY A 61 -12.11 -1.11 9.08
C GLY A 61 -11.23 -1.70 8.00
N ALA A 62 -11.66 -1.73 6.72
CA ALA A 62 -10.78 -2.17 5.64
C ALA A 62 -11.32 -1.72 4.29
N LYS A 63 -11.18 -0.44 4.03
CA LYS A 63 -11.38 0.10 2.69
C LYS A 63 -10.06 0.11 1.94
N PRO A 64 -10.07 0.00 0.61
CA PRO A 64 -8.87 0.18 -0.20
C PRO A 64 -8.18 1.53 0.09
N ILE A 65 -6.85 1.53 0.10
CA ILE A 65 -6.05 2.75 0.39
C ILE A 65 -6.42 3.89 -0.56
N ASN A 66 -6.56 3.61 -1.86
CA ASN A 66 -6.95 4.61 -2.87
C ASN A 66 -8.35 5.20 -2.59
N GLU A 67 -9.29 4.38 -2.10
CA GLU A 67 -10.64 4.87 -1.80
C GLU A 67 -10.63 5.86 -0.65
N VAL A 68 -10.00 5.50 0.47
CA VAL A 68 -9.95 6.37 1.65
C VAL A 68 -9.21 7.66 1.33
N PHE A 69 -8.00 7.55 0.79
CA PHE A 69 -7.13 8.70 0.56
C PHE A 69 -7.74 9.69 -0.43
N ILE A 70 -8.14 9.25 -1.63
CA ILE A 70 -8.65 10.14 -2.69
C ILE A 70 -10.00 10.74 -2.31
N LYS A 71 -10.83 9.99 -1.61
CA LYS A 71 -12.12 10.52 -1.15
C LYS A 71 -11.96 11.69 -0.17
N GLU A 72 -11.07 11.55 0.80
CA GLU A 72 -10.84 12.62 1.77
C GLU A 72 -10.12 13.82 1.11
N LEU A 73 -9.14 13.58 0.27
CA LEU A 73 -8.48 14.62 -0.51
C LEU A 73 -9.49 15.37 -1.41
N GLY A 74 -10.31 14.65 -2.17
CA GLY A 74 -11.30 15.24 -3.06
C GLY A 74 -12.35 16.07 -2.33
N LYS A 75 -12.81 15.58 -1.16
CA LYS A 75 -13.73 16.36 -0.31
C LYS A 75 -13.10 17.64 0.21
N SER A 76 -11.85 17.59 0.67
CA SER A 76 -11.13 18.77 1.19
C SER A 76 -10.93 19.85 0.11
N LEU A 77 -10.83 19.43 -1.14
CA LEU A 77 -10.67 20.29 -2.31
C LEU A 77 -12.00 20.66 -3.01
N SER A 78 -13.13 20.20 -2.49
CA SER A 78 -14.47 20.38 -3.12
C SER A 78 -14.52 19.86 -4.57
N ALA A 79 -13.79 18.77 -4.85
CA ALA A 79 -13.79 18.13 -6.16
C ALA A 79 -15.13 17.44 -6.46
N THR A 80 -15.45 17.30 -7.75
CA THR A 80 -16.64 16.59 -8.19
C THR A 80 -16.57 15.08 -7.92
N PRO A 81 -17.69 14.37 -7.77
CA PRO A 81 -17.70 12.91 -7.67
C PRO A 81 -16.95 12.25 -8.83
N GLU A 82 -17.09 12.74 -10.06
CA GLU A 82 -16.44 12.22 -11.26
C GLU A 82 -14.91 12.39 -11.19
N GLY A 83 -14.44 13.54 -10.69
CA GLY A 83 -13.01 13.80 -10.46
C GLY A 83 -12.43 12.84 -9.42
N ILE A 84 -13.15 12.62 -8.32
CA ILE A 84 -12.78 11.67 -7.25
C ILE A 84 -12.71 10.25 -7.80
N ASP A 85 -13.75 9.77 -8.49
CA ASP A 85 -13.81 8.40 -9.04
C ASP A 85 -12.67 8.15 -10.03
N SER A 86 -12.38 9.13 -10.90
CA SER A 86 -11.27 9.05 -11.84
C SER A 86 -9.92 8.94 -11.14
N ALA A 87 -9.67 9.76 -10.12
CA ALA A 87 -8.43 9.75 -9.36
C ALA A 87 -8.28 8.47 -8.54
N GLN A 88 -9.36 7.97 -7.92
CA GLN A 88 -9.38 6.68 -7.21
C GLN A 88 -8.98 5.53 -8.12
N LYS A 89 -9.56 5.48 -9.32
CA LYS A 89 -9.21 4.45 -10.30
C LYS A 89 -7.73 4.48 -10.66
N ILE A 90 -7.18 5.66 -10.96
CA ILE A 90 -5.78 5.82 -11.36
C ILE A 90 -4.83 5.44 -10.25
N MET A 91 -5.09 5.91 -9.02
CA MET A 91 -4.29 5.52 -7.87
C MET A 91 -4.38 4.02 -7.61
N GLY A 92 -5.58 3.43 -7.69
CA GLY A 92 -5.78 2.00 -7.52
C GLY A 92 -5.04 1.17 -8.56
N ASP A 93 -5.08 1.57 -9.84
CA ASP A 93 -4.33 0.90 -10.91
C ASP A 93 -2.81 0.98 -10.64
N LYS A 94 -2.32 2.11 -10.12
CA LYS A 94 -0.91 2.27 -9.75
C LYS A 94 -0.50 1.43 -8.56
N LEU A 95 -1.32 1.37 -7.51
CA LEU A 95 -1.04 0.55 -6.33
C LEU A 95 -0.99 -0.94 -6.66
N LYS A 96 -1.76 -1.42 -7.64
CA LYS A 96 -1.70 -2.81 -8.12
C LYS A 96 -0.37 -3.20 -8.77
N GLU A 97 0.43 -2.24 -9.22
CA GLU A 97 1.78 -2.50 -9.73
C GLU A 97 2.79 -2.82 -8.63
N LEU A 98 2.50 -2.41 -7.38
CA LEU A 98 3.38 -2.61 -6.23
C LEU A 98 3.28 -4.06 -5.74
N LYS A 99 4.42 -4.71 -5.57
CA LYS A 99 4.46 -6.08 -5.06
C LYS A 99 4.31 -6.07 -3.55
N ILE A 100 3.46 -6.94 -3.04
CA ILE A 100 3.33 -7.25 -1.62
C ILE A 100 3.73 -8.71 -1.43
N LYS A 101 4.54 -8.99 -0.41
CA LYS A 101 4.96 -10.35 -0.03
C LYS A 101 4.88 -10.49 1.47
N THR A 102 4.51 -11.67 1.93
CA THR A 102 4.39 -11.98 3.35
C THR A 102 5.21 -13.20 3.72
N GLU A 103 5.80 -13.18 4.90
CA GLU A 103 6.63 -14.26 5.45
C GLU A 103 6.31 -14.44 6.94
N VAL A 104 6.14 -15.69 7.39
CA VAL A 104 5.94 -15.99 8.81
C VAL A 104 7.28 -15.91 9.52
N VAL A 105 7.41 -14.97 10.46
CA VAL A 105 8.60 -14.83 11.32
C VAL A 105 8.53 -15.79 12.50
N SER A 106 7.36 -15.91 13.10
CA SER A 106 7.09 -16.87 14.20
C SER A 106 5.61 -17.24 14.23
N LYS A 107 5.33 -18.45 14.73
CA LYS A 107 3.96 -18.98 14.82
C LYS A 107 3.80 -19.82 16.07
N SER A 108 2.67 -19.65 16.73
CA SER A 108 2.13 -20.51 17.78
C SER A 108 0.71 -20.98 17.40
N ASP A 109 0.03 -21.69 18.27
CA ASP A 109 -1.31 -22.23 17.94
C ASP A 109 -2.34 -21.17 17.53
N ASN A 110 -2.32 -20.02 18.21
CA ASN A 110 -3.34 -18.97 18.04
C ASN A 110 -2.75 -17.58 17.72
N SER A 111 -1.43 -17.44 17.61
CA SER A 111 -0.79 -16.18 17.28
C SER A 111 0.40 -16.40 16.34
N ALA A 112 0.65 -15.44 15.47
CA ALA A 112 1.82 -15.44 14.61
C ALA A 112 2.32 -14.02 14.41
N LYS A 113 3.60 -13.89 14.08
CA LYS A 113 4.21 -12.66 13.60
C LYS A 113 4.52 -12.85 12.12
N VAL A 114 4.02 -11.94 11.31
CA VAL A 114 4.18 -11.95 9.86
C VAL A 114 4.92 -10.70 9.44
N LYS A 115 6.01 -10.88 8.67
CA LYS A 115 6.72 -9.80 8.00
C LYS A 115 6.06 -9.54 6.67
N ILE A 116 5.75 -8.27 6.40
CA ILE A 116 5.22 -7.81 5.14
C ILE A 116 6.30 -6.99 4.45
N THR A 117 6.61 -7.36 3.21
CA THR A 117 7.52 -6.62 2.35
C THR A 117 6.73 -6.06 1.19
N THR A 118 6.78 -4.76 0.99
CA THR A 118 6.07 -4.08 -0.10
C THR A 118 7.00 -3.21 -0.91
N ASP A 119 6.74 -3.13 -2.20
CA ASP A 119 7.25 -2.03 -3.03
C ASP A 119 6.62 -0.72 -2.55
N TYR A 120 7.30 0.41 -2.73
CA TYR A 120 6.76 1.72 -2.42
C TYR A 120 7.01 2.74 -3.54
N ILE A 121 6.21 3.78 -3.56
CA ILE A 121 6.38 4.98 -4.39
C ILE A 121 6.74 6.17 -3.50
N GLU A 122 7.50 7.14 -4.03
CA GLU A 122 7.72 8.40 -3.32
C GLU A 122 6.50 9.33 -3.50
N PHE A 123 5.44 9.02 -2.79
CA PHE A 123 4.16 9.71 -2.90
C PHE A 123 4.24 11.20 -2.60
N ALA A 124 5.10 11.59 -1.65
CA ALA A 124 5.39 12.98 -1.37
C ALA A 124 5.86 13.74 -2.62
N SER A 125 6.71 13.14 -3.43
CA SER A 125 7.18 13.73 -4.69
C SER A 125 6.05 13.89 -5.71
N VAL A 126 5.08 12.96 -5.73
CA VAL A 126 3.87 13.06 -6.57
C VAL A 126 3.03 14.26 -6.14
N MET A 127 2.74 14.39 -4.85
CA MET A 127 1.95 15.50 -4.32
C MET A 127 2.60 16.85 -4.55
N MET A 128 3.90 16.98 -4.23
CA MET A 128 4.66 18.23 -4.45
C MET A 128 4.72 18.62 -5.93
N GLY A 129 4.95 17.65 -6.82
CA GLY A 129 4.94 17.88 -8.26
C GLY A 129 3.58 18.40 -8.75
N SER A 130 2.50 17.82 -8.27
CA SER A 130 1.14 18.25 -8.61
C SER A 130 0.81 19.65 -8.09
N MET A 131 1.25 19.97 -6.87
CA MET A 131 1.11 21.32 -6.29
C MET A 131 1.85 22.37 -7.11
N GLN A 132 3.11 22.12 -7.48
CA GLN A 132 3.90 23.05 -8.30
C GLN A 132 3.28 23.29 -9.69
N LYS A 133 2.69 22.26 -10.27
CA LYS A 133 1.95 22.41 -11.54
C LYS A 133 0.68 23.22 -11.34
N MET A 134 -0.02 22.98 -10.22
CA MET A 134 -1.23 23.73 -9.86
C MET A 134 -0.94 25.22 -9.70
N GLU A 135 0.14 25.61 -9.01
CA GLU A 135 0.57 27.00 -8.88
C GLU A 135 0.73 27.67 -10.25
N LYS A 136 1.38 26.98 -11.19
CA LYS A 136 1.58 27.50 -12.56
C LYS A 136 0.27 27.62 -13.35
N GLU A 137 -0.73 26.78 -13.08
CA GLU A 137 -2.05 26.91 -13.71
C GLU A 137 -2.82 28.09 -13.11
N ILE A 138 -2.73 28.30 -11.79
CA ILE A 138 -3.35 29.45 -11.11
C ILE A 138 -2.76 30.77 -11.63
N GLU A 139 -1.44 30.87 -11.82
CA GLU A 139 -0.79 32.07 -12.37
C GLU A 139 -1.32 32.49 -13.76
N LYS A 140 -1.86 31.57 -14.52
CA LYS A 140 -2.44 31.83 -15.86
C LYS A 140 -3.92 32.21 -15.82
N MET A 141 -4.59 32.06 -14.68
CA MET A 141 -6.01 32.37 -14.53
C MET A 141 -6.25 33.86 -14.43
N ASP A 142 -7.39 34.30 -14.95
CA ASP A 142 -7.86 35.66 -14.71
C ASP A 142 -8.26 35.79 -13.22
N PRO A 143 -7.63 36.68 -12.45
CA PRO A 143 -7.96 36.87 -11.02
C PRO A 143 -9.43 37.30 -10.78
N ASN A 144 -10.14 37.72 -11.81
CA ASN A 144 -11.57 38.09 -11.73
C ASN A 144 -12.51 36.93 -12.11
N ASP A 145 -11.98 35.81 -12.60
CA ASP A 145 -12.79 34.63 -12.95
C ASP A 145 -13.02 33.73 -11.73
N MET A 146 -14.06 34.05 -10.96
CA MET A 146 -14.48 33.25 -9.81
C MET A 146 -14.86 31.80 -10.18
N SER A 147 -15.24 31.54 -11.43
CA SER A 147 -15.60 30.17 -11.88
C SER A 147 -14.38 29.23 -11.95
N ALA A 148 -13.19 29.76 -11.97
CA ALA A 148 -11.96 28.97 -11.93
C ALA A 148 -11.78 28.29 -10.56
N LEU A 149 -12.25 28.92 -9.48
CA LEU A 149 -12.19 28.35 -8.12
C LEU A 149 -13.09 27.11 -7.98
N ASP A 150 -14.24 27.09 -8.66
CA ASP A 150 -15.16 25.95 -8.62
C ASP A 150 -14.56 24.68 -9.26
N LYS A 151 -13.52 24.85 -10.11
CA LYS A 151 -12.84 23.76 -10.81
C LYS A 151 -11.50 23.37 -10.18
N PHE A 152 -11.13 24.07 -9.11
CA PHE A 152 -9.81 23.88 -8.47
C PHE A 152 -9.57 22.43 -8.04
N GLY A 153 -10.54 21.80 -7.37
CA GLY A 153 -10.43 20.43 -6.90
C GLY A 153 -10.22 19.42 -8.01
N ASP A 154 -11.03 19.53 -9.07
CA ASP A 154 -10.91 18.62 -10.23
C ASP A 154 -9.61 18.83 -11.00
N MET A 155 -9.15 20.07 -11.12
CA MET A 155 -7.89 20.39 -11.77
C MET A 155 -6.71 19.81 -10.98
N TYR A 156 -6.71 19.95 -9.64
CA TYR A 156 -5.69 19.33 -8.80
C TYR A 156 -5.71 17.81 -8.92
N LEU A 157 -6.89 17.17 -8.79
CA LEU A 157 -6.99 15.71 -8.91
C LEU A 157 -6.55 15.20 -10.28
N LYS A 158 -6.75 15.98 -11.35
CA LYS A 158 -6.23 15.65 -12.68
C LYS A 158 -4.70 15.69 -12.72
N LEU A 159 -4.07 16.76 -12.23
CA LEU A 159 -2.61 16.90 -12.17
C LEU A 159 -2.00 15.80 -11.30
N PHE A 160 -2.59 15.56 -10.13
CA PHE A 160 -2.20 14.45 -9.25
C PHE A 160 -2.30 13.10 -9.96
N SER A 161 -3.38 12.85 -10.69
CA SER A 161 -3.59 11.61 -11.43
C SER A 161 -2.55 11.40 -12.52
N ASP A 162 -2.17 12.47 -13.23
CA ASP A 162 -1.13 12.41 -14.26
C ASP A 162 0.26 12.16 -13.66
N ASP A 163 0.58 12.75 -12.52
CA ASP A 163 1.82 12.46 -11.80
C ASP A 163 1.82 11.05 -11.21
N MET A 164 0.71 10.61 -10.65
CA MET A 164 0.55 9.26 -10.10
C MET A 164 0.74 8.16 -11.14
N LYS A 165 0.20 8.32 -12.36
CA LYS A 165 0.45 7.39 -13.47
C LYS A 165 1.94 7.22 -13.78
N ASN A 166 2.70 8.31 -13.66
CA ASN A 166 4.12 8.34 -13.99
C ASN A 166 5.04 8.03 -12.79
N ALA A 167 4.47 7.88 -11.60
CA ALA A 167 5.21 7.53 -10.40
C ALA A 167 5.93 6.18 -10.59
N LYS A 168 7.20 6.13 -10.16
CA LYS A 168 8.01 4.91 -10.26
C LYS A 168 8.08 4.22 -8.91
N VAL A 169 8.25 2.90 -8.96
CA VAL A 169 8.63 2.13 -7.78
C VAL A 169 10.00 2.63 -7.32
N ALA A 170 10.07 3.13 -6.09
CA ALA A 170 11.28 3.72 -5.52
C ALA A 170 12.16 2.71 -4.79
N GLY A 171 11.58 1.58 -4.37
CA GLY A 171 12.28 0.51 -3.68
C GLY A 171 11.34 -0.43 -2.96
N GLN A 172 11.92 -1.20 -2.03
CA GLN A 172 11.17 -2.12 -1.18
C GLN A 172 11.45 -1.82 0.28
N GLN A 173 10.46 -2.07 1.12
CA GLN A 173 10.56 -1.92 2.56
C GLN A 173 9.66 -2.92 3.29
N SER A 174 9.87 -3.09 4.59
CA SER A 174 9.17 -4.13 5.34
C SER A 174 8.77 -3.65 6.72
N PHE A 175 7.67 -4.21 7.21
CA PHE A 175 7.25 -4.08 8.60
C PHE A 175 6.72 -5.43 9.10
N GLU A 176 6.56 -5.55 10.41
CA GLU A 176 6.05 -6.77 11.03
C GLU A 176 4.69 -6.50 11.68
N VAL A 177 3.79 -7.48 11.59
CA VAL A 177 2.47 -7.43 12.22
C VAL A 177 2.23 -8.67 13.04
N GLU A 178 1.65 -8.49 14.22
CA GLU A 178 1.14 -9.59 15.02
C GLU A 178 -0.30 -9.91 14.60
N VAL A 179 -0.54 -11.20 14.32
CA VAL A 179 -1.85 -11.69 13.90
C VAL A 179 -2.33 -12.80 14.83
N LYS A 180 -3.63 -12.90 14.94
CA LYS A 180 -4.30 -13.97 15.70
C LYS A 180 -5.30 -14.68 14.82
N LYS A 181 -5.50 -15.96 15.11
CA LYS A 181 -6.53 -16.73 14.44
C LYS A 181 -7.89 -16.30 14.96
N ASP A 182 -8.69 -15.71 14.09
CA ASP A 182 -10.06 -15.32 14.39
C ASP A 182 -10.94 -16.55 14.54
N LYS A 183 -11.77 -16.60 15.59
CA LYS A 183 -12.57 -17.78 15.95
C LYS A 183 -13.77 -17.98 15.03
N ASP A 184 -14.30 -16.90 14.46
CA ASP A 184 -15.55 -16.92 13.68
C ASP A 184 -15.28 -17.21 12.21
N THR A 185 -14.15 -16.74 11.69
CA THR A 185 -13.76 -16.93 10.29
C THR A 185 -12.70 -18.00 10.11
N GLY A 186 -11.95 -18.34 11.17
CA GLY A 186 -10.79 -19.21 11.11
C GLY A 186 -9.57 -18.59 10.41
N LYS A 187 -9.65 -17.32 10.04
CA LYS A 187 -8.60 -16.56 9.34
C LYS A 187 -7.59 -15.95 10.31
N TRP A 188 -6.37 -15.78 9.84
CA TRP A 188 -5.35 -15.05 10.57
C TRP A 188 -5.50 -13.56 10.27
N MET A 189 -5.74 -12.77 11.32
CA MET A 189 -6.04 -11.35 11.19
C MET A 189 -5.21 -10.53 12.17
N PRO A 190 -4.79 -9.30 11.80
CA PRO A 190 -4.28 -8.32 12.74
C PRO A 190 -5.30 -8.06 13.85
N ALA A 191 -4.82 -7.84 15.08
CA ALA A 191 -5.71 -7.51 16.21
C ALA A 191 -6.43 -6.16 15.97
N ASP A 192 -5.77 -5.25 15.25
CA ASP A 192 -6.30 -3.96 14.83
C ASP A 192 -6.11 -3.82 13.31
N VAL A 193 -7.19 -4.02 12.57
CA VAL A 193 -7.19 -3.95 11.11
C VAL A 193 -7.02 -2.51 10.63
N GLY A 194 -7.55 -1.52 11.38
CA GLY A 194 -7.39 -0.10 11.05
C GLY A 194 -5.92 0.32 11.11
N LYS A 195 -5.24 -0.01 12.22
CA LYS A 195 -3.81 0.23 12.33
C LYS A 195 -3.00 -0.50 11.25
N PHE A 196 -3.36 -1.74 10.93
CA PHE A 196 -2.72 -2.49 9.86
C PHE A 196 -2.86 -1.78 8.51
N GLN A 197 -4.05 -1.25 8.21
CA GLN A 197 -4.31 -0.47 7.00
C GLN A 197 -3.44 0.80 6.95
N GLU A 198 -3.35 1.53 8.07
CA GLU A 198 -2.47 2.70 8.18
C GLU A 198 -1.01 2.34 7.94
N ASP A 199 -0.50 1.33 8.63
CA ASP A 199 0.89 0.87 8.46
C ASP A 199 1.15 0.44 7.01
N LEU A 200 0.24 -0.34 6.41
CA LEU A 200 0.38 -0.76 5.02
C LEU A 200 0.41 0.46 4.07
N ALA A 201 -0.49 1.43 4.25
CA ALA A 201 -0.52 2.64 3.46
C ALA A 201 0.78 3.44 3.59
N ARG A 202 1.29 3.62 4.81
CA ARG A 202 2.57 4.28 5.07
C ARG A 202 3.71 3.60 4.34
N TYR A 203 3.80 2.28 4.43
CA TYR A 203 4.86 1.51 3.80
C TYR A 203 4.71 1.37 2.27
N MET A 204 3.54 1.56 1.69
CA MET A 204 3.34 1.61 0.24
C MET A 204 3.57 3.00 -0.36
N LEU A 205 3.34 4.06 0.42
CA LEU A 205 3.33 5.44 -0.08
C LEU A 205 4.55 6.27 0.37
N PHE A 206 5.21 5.91 1.47
CA PHE A 206 6.27 6.73 2.04
C PHE A 206 7.50 5.91 2.38
N LYS A 207 8.68 6.46 2.14
CA LYS A 207 9.95 5.82 2.46
C LYS A 207 10.10 5.65 3.98
N GLY A 208 10.38 4.42 4.43
CA GLY A 208 10.53 4.09 5.85
C GLY A 208 9.22 4.16 6.65
N GLY A 209 8.07 4.29 5.97
CA GLY A 209 6.79 4.53 6.63
C GLY A 209 6.69 5.93 7.29
N ASP A 210 7.59 6.85 6.91
CA ASP A 210 7.60 8.23 7.42
C ASP A 210 6.59 9.08 6.63
N ASP A 211 5.48 9.37 7.26
CA ASP A 211 4.39 10.19 6.73
C ASP A 211 4.37 11.61 7.31
N SER A 212 5.45 12.05 7.96
CA SER A 212 5.56 13.36 8.61
C SER A 212 5.21 14.53 7.68
N ILE A 213 5.42 14.36 6.37
CA ILE A 213 5.02 15.34 5.37
C ILE A 213 3.51 15.60 5.34
N LEU A 214 2.69 14.62 5.75
CA LEU A 214 1.23 14.81 5.84
C LEU A 214 0.85 15.69 7.05
N ASP A 215 1.68 15.73 8.09
CA ASP A 215 1.46 16.59 9.25
C ASP A 215 1.82 18.04 8.95
N GLU A 216 2.79 18.29 8.05
CA GLU A 216 3.14 19.63 7.58
C GLU A 216 2.08 20.25 6.63
N MET A 217 1.18 19.42 6.10
CA MET A 217 0.11 19.81 5.17
C MET A 217 -1.23 20.09 5.88
N LYS A 218 -1.33 19.89 7.20
CA LYS A 218 -2.51 20.20 8.03
C LYS A 218 -2.50 21.64 8.50
#